data_4399af6eb566ad097532d741d6109262
#
_entry.id   4399af6eb566ad097532d741d6109262
#
_cell.length_a   1.000
_cell.length_b   1.000
_cell.length_c   1.000
_cell.angle_alpha   90.00
_cell.angle_beta   90.00
_cell.angle_gamma   90.00
#
_symmetry.space_group_name_H-M   'P 1'
#
loop_
_entity.id
_entity.type
_entity.pdbx_description
1 polymer ?
#
loop_
_entity_poly.entity_id
_entity_poly.type
_entity_poly.pdbx_seq_one_letter_code
_entity_poly.pdbx_strand_id
1 'polypeptide(L)'
;TFPGRFAEQILPDQVHILNVSFLVPTLRREFGGCAGNIAYSLAHLGGEALVMATLGNDGQSYVERIRSWGASTEYVRVIEDSYTAQAMIITDIDNNQITAFHPGAMQQAHVTAVPRRRDIELAIIAPDGRDAMIQHAQQLADARIPFVFDPGQGLPMFSGEELLEMVRLADYLAVNDYEGKLLEEKT
;
A
#
# COMPACT_ATOMS: atom_id res chain seq x y z
N THR A 1 21.57 -3.86 2.97
CA THR A 1 22.09 -4.30 1.65
C THR A 1 22.92 -5.57 1.84
N PHE A 2 22.70 -6.57 0.99
CA PHE A 2 23.52 -7.75 0.87
C PHE A 2 24.79 -7.39 0.09
N PRO A 3 26.01 -7.66 0.61
CA PRO A 3 27.27 -7.23 -0.01
C PRO A 3 27.77 -8.21 -1.09
N GLY A 4 26.86 -8.72 -1.93
CA GLY A 4 27.11 -9.64 -3.04
C GLY A 4 26.01 -9.53 -4.08
N ARG A 5 26.03 -10.43 -5.06
CA ARG A 5 24.99 -10.54 -6.11
C ARG A 5 24.13 -11.75 -5.87
N PHE A 6 22.82 -11.61 -6.03
CA PHE A 6 21.91 -12.76 -5.96
C PHE A 6 22.25 -13.82 -7.01
N ALA A 7 22.64 -13.40 -8.20
CA ALA A 7 23.05 -14.30 -9.29
C ALA A 7 24.26 -15.19 -8.96
N GLU A 8 25.09 -14.81 -7.97
CA GLU A 8 26.24 -15.60 -7.52
C GLU A 8 25.86 -16.67 -6.48
N GLN A 9 24.67 -16.54 -5.87
CA GLN A 9 24.23 -17.44 -4.78
C GLN A 9 22.98 -18.24 -5.14
N ILE A 10 22.18 -17.77 -6.08
CA ILE A 10 20.99 -18.48 -6.58
C ILE A 10 21.37 -19.21 -7.85
N LEU A 11 21.29 -20.55 -7.81
CA LEU A 11 21.53 -21.39 -8.97
C LEU A 11 20.24 -21.46 -9.83
N PRO A 12 20.20 -20.89 -11.04
CA PRO A 12 18.96 -20.80 -11.84
C PRO A 12 18.29 -22.16 -12.08
N ASP A 13 19.09 -23.19 -12.30
CA ASP A 13 18.61 -24.55 -12.59
C ASP A 13 18.16 -25.31 -11.34
N GLN A 14 18.39 -24.75 -10.13
CA GLN A 14 18.10 -25.38 -8.84
C GLN A 14 17.01 -24.62 -8.04
N VAL A 15 16.27 -23.72 -8.66
CA VAL A 15 15.25 -22.90 -7.99
C VAL A 15 14.15 -23.75 -7.34
N HIS A 16 13.87 -24.94 -7.88
CA HIS A 16 12.87 -25.87 -7.36
C HIS A 16 13.24 -26.52 -6.00
N ILE A 17 14.52 -26.43 -5.59
CA ILE A 17 15.03 -26.92 -4.30
C ILE A 17 15.80 -25.82 -3.56
N LEU A 18 15.42 -24.56 -3.77
CA LEU A 18 16.12 -23.39 -3.26
C LEU A 18 16.22 -23.41 -1.74
N ASN A 19 17.46 -23.33 -1.23
CA ASN A 19 17.77 -23.11 0.17
C ASN A 19 18.95 -22.13 0.24
N VAL A 20 18.63 -20.83 0.34
CA VAL A 20 19.61 -19.74 0.28
C VAL A 20 19.49 -18.87 1.53
N SER A 21 20.65 -18.50 2.09
CA SER A 21 20.75 -17.57 3.21
C SER A 21 21.64 -16.39 2.82
N PHE A 22 21.12 -15.18 2.97
CA PHE A 22 21.87 -13.96 2.70
C PHE A 22 22.34 -13.33 4.01
N LEU A 23 23.65 -13.19 4.18
CA LEU A 23 24.21 -12.45 5.30
C LEU A 23 24.12 -10.95 5.01
N VAL A 24 23.27 -10.24 5.75
CA VAL A 24 23.11 -8.79 5.64
C VAL A 24 23.71 -8.12 6.89
N PRO A 25 24.76 -7.30 6.74
CA PRO A 25 25.47 -6.73 7.90
C PRO A 25 24.69 -5.62 8.61
N THR A 26 23.68 -5.04 7.95
CA THR A 26 22.88 -3.93 8.49
C THR A 26 21.41 -4.15 8.26
N LEU A 27 20.61 -3.89 9.30
CA LEU A 27 19.15 -3.86 9.23
C LEU A 27 18.69 -2.42 9.46
N ARG A 28 17.84 -1.90 8.58
CA ARG A 28 17.13 -0.64 8.74
C ARG A 28 15.64 -0.92 8.86
N ARG A 29 14.98 -0.25 9.77
CA ARG A 29 13.52 -0.23 9.88
C ARG A 29 13.05 1.18 9.56
N GLU A 30 12.20 1.28 8.55
CA GLU A 30 11.66 2.56 8.05
C GLU A 30 10.14 2.50 8.06
N PHE A 31 9.51 3.64 8.28
CA PHE A 31 8.08 3.78 8.07
C PHE A 31 7.79 3.91 6.57
N GLY A 32 6.74 3.25 6.11
CA GLY A 32 6.35 3.23 4.70
C GLY A 32 4.84 3.14 4.54
N GLY A 33 4.43 2.65 3.37
CA GLY A 33 3.02 2.54 2.97
C GLY A 33 2.52 3.79 2.23
N CYS A 34 1.66 3.56 1.24
CA CYS A 34 1.19 4.62 0.34
C CYS A 34 0.50 5.75 1.09
N ALA A 35 -0.49 5.43 1.93
CA ALA A 35 -1.25 6.44 2.67
C ALA A 35 -0.36 7.32 3.58
N GLY A 36 0.60 6.70 4.28
CA GLY A 36 1.54 7.44 5.13
C GLY A 36 2.46 8.36 4.34
N ASN A 37 3.02 7.89 3.21
CA ASN A 37 3.89 8.68 2.36
C ASN A 37 3.14 9.85 1.69
N ILE A 38 1.91 9.61 1.22
CA ILE A 38 1.05 10.64 0.64
C ILE A 38 0.69 11.69 1.70
N ALA A 39 0.27 11.27 2.89
CA ALA A 39 -0.07 12.16 3.98
C ALA A 39 1.12 13.02 4.44
N TYR A 40 2.31 12.43 4.50
CA TYR A 40 3.55 13.15 4.77
C TYR A 40 3.80 14.26 3.73
N SER A 41 3.75 13.89 2.45
CA SER A 41 3.97 14.84 1.35
C SER A 41 2.93 15.97 1.34
N LEU A 42 1.65 15.61 1.51
CA LEU A 42 0.56 16.57 1.54
C LEU A 42 0.69 17.58 2.70
N ALA A 43 0.99 17.09 3.91
CA ALA A 43 1.21 17.95 5.07
C ALA A 43 2.37 18.93 4.88
N HIS A 44 3.47 18.51 4.24
CA HIS A 44 4.62 19.38 3.95
C HIS A 44 4.35 20.39 2.82
N LEU A 45 3.34 20.13 2.00
CA LEU A 45 2.84 21.08 0.99
C LEU A 45 1.76 22.03 1.54
N GLY A 46 1.43 21.93 2.84
CA GLY A 46 0.44 22.77 3.50
C GLY A 46 -1.01 22.28 3.35
N GLY A 47 -1.23 21.05 2.85
CA GLY A 47 -2.54 20.44 2.77
C GLY A 47 -2.90 19.65 4.02
N GLU A 48 -4.18 19.37 4.20
CA GLU A 48 -4.71 18.56 5.31
C GLU A 48 -4.95 17.12 4.86
N ALA A 49 -4.37 16.16 5.56
CA ALA A 49 -4.51 14.74 5.27
C ALA A 49 -5.39 14.02 6.30
N LEU A 50 -6.38 13.29 5.80
CA LEU A 50 -7.23 12.39 6.57
C LEU A 50 -6.82 10.94 6.23
N VAL A 51 -6.03 10.32 7.10
CA VAL A 51 -5.49 8.99 6.85
C VAL A 51 -6.51 7.92 7.23
N MET A 52 -6.87 7.06 6.27
CA MET A 52 -7.61 5.83 6.50
C MET A 52 -6.65 4.65 6.35
N ALA A 53 -6.46 3.89 7.40
CA ALA A 53 -5.54 2.75 7.41
C ALA A 53 -5.82 1.81 8.58
N THR A 54 -5.29 0.59 8.49
CA THR A 54 -5.23 -0.34 9.60
C THR A 54 -3.78 -0.64 9.98
N LEU A 55 -3.50 -0.64 11.27
CA LEU A 55 -2.22 -1.01 11.85
C LEU A 55 -2.43 -2.20 12.79
N GLY A 56 -1.38 -2.96 13.02
CA GLY A 56 -1.39 -4.01 14.02
C GLY A 56 -1.05 -3.48 15.42
N ASN A 57 -0.92 -4.40 16.38
CA ASN A 57 -0.57 -4.09 17.78
C ASN A 57 0.81 -3.42 17.93
N ASP A 58 1.67 -3.50 16.91
CA ASP A 58 2.99 -2.85 16.83
C ASP A 58 2.94 -1.45 16.19
N GLY A 59 1.75 -0.95 15.84
CA GLY A 59 1.56 0.26 15.03
C GLY A 59 1.57 1.59 15.78
N GLN A 60 1.62 1.60 17.12
CA GLN A 60 1.48 2.82 17.93
C GLN A 60 2.49 3.92 17.57
N SER A 61 3.75 3.55 17.35
CA SER A 61 4.80 4.50 16.95
C SER A 61 4.51 5.15 15.59
N TYR A 62 3.79 4.46 14.70
CA TYR A 62 3.39 5.01 13.42
C TYR A 62 2.22 6.00 13.57
N VAL A 63 1.26 5.72 14.44
CA VAL A 63 0.18 6.68 14.79
C VAL A 63 0.77 7.99 15.30
N GLU A 64 1.73 7.91 16.21
CA GLU A 64 2.43 9.09 16.77
C GLU A 64 3.18 9.86 15.69
N ARG A 65 3.82 9.15 14.77
CA ARG A 65 4.51 9.76 13.63
C ARG A 65 3.54 10.49 12.69
N ILE A 66 2.41 9.89 12.32
CA ILE A 66 1.39 10.54 11.47
C ILE A 66 0.89 11.82 12.16
N ARG A 67 0.59 11.77 13.44
CA ARG A 67 0.17 12.95 14.23
C ARG A 67 1.23 14.06 14.27
N SER A 68 2.51 13.70 14.28
CA SER A 68 3.60 14.69 14.30
C SER A 68 3.67 15.55 13.03
N TRP A 69 3.05 15.12 11.94
CA TRP A 69 2.92 15.88 10.69
C TRP A 69 1.65 16.74 10.64
N GLY A 70 0.79 16.69 11.67
CA GLY A 70 -0.51 17.33 11.69
C GLY A 70 -1.60 16.57 10.92
N ALA A 71 -1.32 15.37 10.41
CA ALA A 71 -2.32 14.56 9.73
C ALA A 71 -3.28 13.91 10.73
N SER A 72 -4.57 13.83 10.35
CA SER A 72 -5.58 13.19 11.18
C SER A 72 -5.41 11.66 11.19
N THR A 73 -5.48 11.08 12.38
CA THR A 73 -5.49 9.63 12.62
C THR A 73 -6.87 9.11 13.06
N GLU A 74 -7.92 9.90 12.90
CA GLU A 74 -9.29 9.56 13.34
C GLU A 74 -9.79 8.24 12.73
N TYR A 75 -9.38 7.96 11.49
CA TYR A 75 -9.78 6.77 10.73
C TYR A 75 -8.67 5.72 10.63
N VAL A 76 -7.62 5.85 11.44
CA VAL A 76 -6.63 4.79 11.63
C VAL A 76 -7.14 3.83 12.71
N ARG A 77 -7.22 2.53 12.37
CA ARG A 77 -7.66 1.48 13.30
C ARG A 77 -6.49 0.58 13.68
N VAL A 78 -6.42 0.21 14.94
CA VAL A 78 -5.49 -0.80 15.43
C VAL A 78 -6.23 -2.13 15.54
N ILE A 79 -5.64 -3.16 14.94
CA ILE A 79 -6.13 -4.54 14.95
C ILE A 79 -5.23 -5.31 15.93
N GLU A 80 -5.74 -5.60 17.11
CA GLU A 80 -4.95 -6.13 18.24
C GLU A 80 -4.34 -7.51 17.96
N ASP A 81 -5.04 -8.37 17.20
CA ASP A 81 -4.60 -9.72 16.90
C ASP A 81 -3.77 -9.82 15.60
N SER A 82 -3.21 -8.70 15.16
CA SER A 82 -2.42 -8.65 13.93
C SER A 82 -1.17 -7.79 14.09
N TYR A 83 -0.19 -7.98 13.18
CA TYR A 83 0.91 -7.05 12.99
C TYR A 83 0.58 -6.05 11.90
N THR A 84 1.21 -4.88 11.94
CA THR A 84 1.17 -3.91 10.83
C THR A 84 1.78 -4.54 9.58
N ALA A 85 1.27 -4.16 8.40
CA ALA A 85 1.84 -4.59 7.12
C ALA A 85 3.34 -4.28 7.05
N GLN A 86 4.13 -5.24 6.56
CA GLN A 86 5.59 -5.13 6.52
C GLN A 86 6.16 -5.66 5.21
N ALA A 87 7.10 -4.93 4.64
CA ALA A 87 7.93 -5.39 3.53
C ALA A 87 9.35 -5.67 4.04
N MET A 88 9.79 -6.90 3.93
CA MET A 88 11.15 -7.33 4.24
C MET A 88 11.95 -7.38 2.95
N ILE A 89 12.80 -6.37 2.73
CA ILE A 89 13.48 -6.16 1.46
C ILE A 89 14.98 -6.43 1.63
N ILE A 90 15.51 -7.33 0.82
CA ILE A 90 16.95 -7.54 0.68
C ILE A 90 17.33 -6.97 -0.69
N THR A 91 18.35 -6.09 -0.71
CA THR A 91 18.87 -5.48 -1.94
C THR A 91 20.33 -5.90 -2.12
N ASP A 92 20.69 -6.40 -3.29
CA ASP A 92 22.07 -6.72 -3.65
C ASP A 92 22.85 -5.50 -4.17
N ILE A 93 24.14 -5.71 -4.52
CA ILE A 93 25.01 -4.62 -4.99
C ILE A 93 24.62 -4.07 -6.38
N ASP A 94 23.86 -4.82 -7.16
CA ASP A 94 23.35 -4.42 -8.49
C ASP A 94 21.92 -3.81 -8.40
N ASN A 95 21.44 -3.52 -7.17
CA ASN A 95 20.09 -3.02 -6.87
C ASN A 95 18.94 -3.97 -7.21
N ASN A 96 19.20 -5.26 -7.41
CA ASN A 96 18.13 -6.25 -7.47
C ASN A 96 17.54 -6.43 -6.07
N GLN A 97 16.23 -6.68 -6.02
CA GLN A 97 15.50 -6.81 -4.75
C GLN A 97 14.75 -8.14 -4.66
N ILE A 98 14.84 -8.74 -3.49
CA ILE A 98 13.96 -9.82 -3.06
C ILE A 98 13.12 -9.28 -1.92
N THR A 99 11.78 -9.30 -2.10
CA THR A 99 10.84 -8.77 -1.11
C THR A 99 9.91 -9.87 -0.62
N ALA A 100 9.83 -10.03 0.70
CA ALA A 100 8.75 -10.76 1.35
C ALA A 100 7.79 -9.73 1.95
N PHE A 101 6.53 -9.75 1.52
CA PHE A 101 5.51 -8.83 2.00
C PHE A 101 4.51 -9.56 2.91
N HIS A 102 4.39 -9.07 4.14
CA HIS A 102 3.38 -9.51 5.09
C HIS A 102 2.27 -8.46 5.16
N PRO A 103 1.05 -8.75 4.69
CA PRO A 103 -0.03 -7.76 4.65
C PRO A 103 -0.62 -7.44 6.03
N GLY A 104 -0.60 -8.38 6.96
CA GLY A 104 -1.06 -8.19 8.33
C GLY A 104 -2.42 -7.50 8.44
N ALA A 105 -2.51 -6.49 9.29
CA ALA A 105 -3.73 -5.71 9.54
C ALA A 105 -4.32 -5.05 8.28
N MET A 106 -3.51 -4.81 7.23
CA MET A 106 -3.98 -4.24 5.96
C MET A 106 -5.13 -5.06 5.34
N GLN A 107 -5.15 -6.38 5.55
CA GLN A 107 -6.24 -7.24 5.07
C GLN A 107 -7.61 -6.91 5.68
N GLN A 108 -7.62 -6.19 6.79
CA GLN A 108 -8.83 -5.78 7.51
C GLN A 108 -9.17 -4.29 7.29
N ALA A 109 -8.60 -3.63 6.30
CA ALA A 109 -8.82 -2.20 6.04
C ALA A 109 -10.31 -1.87 5.76
N HIS A 110 -11.10 -2.83 5.29
CA HIS A 110 -12.54 -2.72 5.07
C HIS A 110 -13.38 -2.48 6.34
N VAL A 111 -12.82 -2.69 7.54
CA VAL A 111 -13.54 -2.44 8.81
C VAL A 111 -13.80 -0.94 9.05
N THR A 112 -13.07 -0.06 8.35
CA THR A 112 -13.26 1.39 8.42
C THR A 112 -14.00 1.85 7.17
N ALA A 113 -15.20 2.40 7.35
CA ALA A 113 -15.94 2.99 6.23
C ALA A 113 -15.46 4.41 5.91
N VAL A 114 -15.63 4.82 4.66
CA VAL A 114 -15.39 6.20 4.23
C VAL A 114 -16.29 7.14 5.01
N PRO A 115 -15.75 8.21 5.64
CA PRO A 115 -16.55 9.13 6.40
C PRO A 115 -17.46 9.97 5.50
N ARG A 116 -18.72 10.15 5.92
CA ARG A 116 -19.67 11.02 5.22
C ARG A 116 -19.47 12.48 5.63
N ARG A 117 -18.40 13.08 5.12
CA ARG A 117 -18.01 14.47 5.39
C ARG A 117 -18.06 15.28 4.09
N ARG A 118 -18.46 16.56 4.20
CA ARG A 118 -18.57 17.46 3.04
C ARG A 118 -17.29 18.25 2.77
N ASP A 119 -16.34 18.20 3.69
CA ASP A 119 -15.05 18.90 3.64
C ASP A 119 -13.92 18.04 3.06
N ILE A 120 -14.22 16.85 2.54
CA ILE A 120 -13.29 16.05 1.77
C ILE A 120 -13.35 16.51 0.32
N GLU A 121 -12.28 17.14 -0.17
CA GLU A 121 -12.19 17.65 -1.53
C GLU A 121 -11.78 16.58 -2.54
N LEU A 122 -10.90 15.69 -2.15
CA LEU A 122 -10.37 14.59 -2.98
C LEU A 122 -9.94 13.42 -2.12
N ALA A 123 -10.21 12.22 -2.57
CA ALA A 123 -9.69 10.99 -1.96
C ALA A 123 -8.69 10.30 -2.90
N ILE A 124 -7.84 9.44 -2.33
CA ILE A 124 -6.96 8.56 -3.09
C ILE A 124 -7.16 7.14 -2.57
N ILE A 125 -7.51 6.21 -3.45
CA ILE A 125 -7.48 4.78 -3.18
C ILE A 125 -6.15 4.27 -3.72
N ALA A 126 -5.21 4.07 -2.81
CA ALA A 126 -3.90 3.48 -3.07
C ALA A 126 -3.92 1.97 -2.72
N PRO A 127 -2.88 1.19 -3.09
CA PRO A 127 -2.83 -0.23 -2.80
C PRO A 127 -3.08 -0.55 -1.32
N ASP A 128 -4.13 -1.33 -1.05
CA ASP A 128 -4.58 -1.74 0.28
C ASP A 128 -5.25 -3.14 0.20
N GLY A 129 -5.90 -3.60 1.25
CA GLY A 129 -6.70 -4.82 1.24
C GLY A 129 -7.76 -4.77 0.13
N ARG A 130 -7.84 -5.85 -0.66
CA ARG A 130 -8.72 -5.94 -1.84
C ARG A 130 -10.15 -5.50 -1.55
N ASP A 131 -10.75 -6.04 -0.50
CA ASP A 131 -12.16 -5.77 -0.15
C ASP A 131 -12.36 -4.31 0.28
N ALA A 132 -11.35 -3.72 0.93
CA ALA A 132 -11.37 -2.31 1.29
C ALA A 132 -11.33 -1.41 0.05
N MET A 133 -10.46 -1.69 -0.92
CA MET A 133 -10.37 -0.89 -2.14
C MET A 133 -11.69 -0.87 -2.91
N ILE A 134 -12.33 -2.03 -3.08
CA ILE A 134 -13.64 -2.14 -3.74
C ILE A 134 -14.72 -1.38 -2.94
N GLN A 135 -14.78 -1.63 -1.64
CA GLN A 135 -15.79 -1.02 -0.76
C GLN A 135 -15.64 0.50 -0.69
N HIS A 136 -14.41 0.99 -0.57
CA HIS A 136 -14.13 2.43 -0.49
C HIS A 136 -14.42 3.14 -1.80
N ALA A 137 -14.11 2.52 -2.96
CA ALA A 137 -14.47 3.07 -4.27
C ALA A 137 -15.98 3.31 -4.39
N GLN A 138 -16.79 2.31 -4.02
CA GLN A 138 -18.23 2.43 -4.03
C GLN A 138 -18.72 3.49 -3.04
N GLN A 139 -18.18 3.54 -1.82
CA GLN A 139 -18.57 4.51 -0.80
C GLN A 139 -18.23 5.94 -1.18
N LEU A 140 -17.08 6.18 -1.84
CA LEU A 140 -16.70 7.50 -2.34
C LEU A 140 -17.62 7.95 -3.46
N ALA A 141 -17.93 7.08 -4.41
CA ALA A 141 -18.88 7.37 -5.49
C ALA A 141 -20.28 7.68 -4.95
N ASP A 142 -20.80 6.89 -4.01
CA ASP A 142 -22.10 7.11 -3.36
C ASP A 142 -22.14 8.44 -2.58
N ALA A 143 -21.02 8.81 -1.95
CA ALA A 143 -20.88 10.07 -1.24
C ALA A 143 -20.60 11.27 -2.16
N ARG A 144 -20.39 11.04 -3.46
CA ARG A 144 -19.97 12.03 -4.46
C ARG A 144 -18.67 12.77 -4.07
N ILE A 145 -17.75 12.04 -3.49
CA ILE A 145 -16.41 12.52 -3.19
C ILE A 145 -15.50 12.10 -4.37
N PRO A 146 -14.91 13.06 -5.09
CA PRO A 146 -14.03 12.72 -6.20
C PRO A 146 -12.81 11.96 -5.70
N PHE A 147 -12.33 10.99 -6.49
CA PHE A 147 -11.17 10.23 -6.06
C PHE A 147 -10.24 9.79 -7.21
N VAL A 148 -8.98 9.64 -6.84
CA VAL A 148 -7.94 9.01 -7.65
C VAL A 148 -7.94 7.53 -7.33
N PHE A 149 -8.00 6.68 -8.35
CA PHE A 149 -7.74 5.25 -8.22
C PHE A 149 -6.30 4.96 -8.62
N ASP A 150 -5.52 4.49 -7.66
CA ASP A 150 -4.13 4.03 -7.83
C ASP A 150 -4.05 2.55 -7.43
N PRO A 151 -4.27 1.62 -8.36
CA PRO A 151 -4.21 0.20 -8.05
C PRO A 151 -2.80 -0.29 -7.73
N GLY A 152 -1.76 0.37 -8.27
CA GLY A 152 -0.36 0.04 -8.06
C GLY A 152 -0.08 -1.45 -8.21
N GLN A 153 0.70 -2.02 -7.31
CA GLN A 153 1.02 -3.44 -7.27
C GLN A 153 -0.17 -4.34 -6.84
N GLY A 154 -1.31 -3.75 -6.51
CA GLY A 154 -2.55 -4.47 -6.19
C GLY A 154 -3.28 -5.03 -7.40
N LEU A 155 -2.99 -4.57 -8.62
CA LEU A 155 -3.65 -5.01 -9.85
C LEU A 155 -3.86 -6.53 -9.97
N PRO A 156 -2.90 -7.41 -9.63
CA PRO A 156 -3.10 -8.85 -9.73
C PRO A 156 -4.20 -9.43 -8.83
N MET A 157 -4.59 -8.71 -7.76
CA MET A 157 -5.61 -9.17 -6.80
C MET A 157 -7.03 -9.11 -7.36
N PHE A 158 -7.26 -8.36 -8.44
CA PHE A 158 -8.57 -8.07 -8.99
C PHE A 158 -8.84 -8.81 -10.30
N SER A 159 -10.11 -9.14 -10.53
CA SER A 159 -10.59 -9.52 -11.86
C SER A 159 -10.65 -8.29 -12.79
N GLY A 160 -10.75 -8.54 -14.11
CA GLY A 160 -10.92 -7.46 -15.08
C GLY A 160 -12.24 -6.68 -14.88
N GLU A 161 -13.31 -7.38 -14.48
CA GLU A 161 -14.60 -6.75 -14.21
C GLU A 161 -14.52 -5.81 -13.00
N GLU A 162 -13.88 -6.23 -11.92
CA GLU A 162 -13.69 -5.41 -10.72
C GLU A 162 -12.82 -4.18 -11.00
N LEU A 163 -11.74 -4.34 -11.77
CA LEU A 163 -10.90 -3.21 -12.19
C LEU A 163 -11.69 -2.22 -13.02
N LEU A 164 -12.44 -2.72 -14.00
CA LEU A 164 -13.25 -1.87 -14.87
C LEU A 164 -14.32 -1.10 -14.08
N GLU A 165 -14.93 -1.73 -13.08
CA GLU A 165 -15.89 -1.05 -12.20
C GLU A 165 -15.21 0.06 -11.38
N MET A 166 -14.08 -0.21 -10.74
CA MET A 166 -13.34 0.81 -9.97
C MET A 166 -12.86 1.97 -10.84
N VAL A 167 -12.42 1.69 -12.07
CA VAL A 167 -12.04 2.72 -13.06
C VAL A 167 -13.25 3.58 -13.46
N ARG A 168 -14.44 2.99 -13.61
CA ARG A 168 -15.66 3.74 -13.93
C ARG A 168 -16.16 4.62 -12.79
N LEU A 169 -15.91 4.21 -11.55
CA LEU A 169 -16.30 4.97 -10.37
C LEU A 169 -15.34 6.14 -10.10
N ALA A 170 -14.06 6.01 -10.49
CA ALA A 170 -13.02 6.99 -10.21
C ALA A 170 -13.10 8.21 -11.14
N ASP A 171 -12.73 9.39 -10.62
CA ASP A 171 -12.58 10.61 -11.41
C ASP A 171 -11.20 10.68 -12.08
N TYR A 172 -10.19 10.06 -11.45
CA TYR A 172 -8.80 10.03 -11.92
C TYR A 172 -8.22 8.63 -11.76
N LEU A 173 -7.35 8.26 -12.69
CA LEU A 173 -6.57 7.02 -12.66
C LEU A 173 -5.08 7.36 -12.62
N ALA A 174 -4.36 6.80 -11.64
CA ALA A 174 -2.92 6.94 -11.53
C ALA A 174 -2.26 5.56 -11.71
N VAL A 175 -1.55 5.38 -12.82
CA VAL A 175 -0.83 4.15 -13.15
C VAL A 175 0.48 4.48 -13.85
N ASN A 176 1.49 3.66 -13.66
CA ASN A 176 2.69 3.72 -14.50
C ASN A 176 2.49 2.95 -15.82
N ASP A 177 3.50 2.98 -16.71
CA ASP A 177 3.42 2.36 -18.05
C ASP A 177 3.15 0.85 -17.99
N TYR A 178 3.72 0.15 -16.99
CA TYR A 178 3.52 -1.28 -16.81
C TYR A 178 2.13 -1.59 -16.28
N GLU A 179 1.69 -0.87 -15.26
CA GLU A 179 0.36 -0.99 -14.66
C GLU A 179 -0.74 -0.68 -15.67
N GLY A 180 -0.54 0.37 -16.49
CA GLY A 180 -1.47 0.73 -17.57
C GLY A 180 -1.64 -0.40 -18.58
N LYS A 181 -0.56 -1.02 -19.03
CA LYS A 181 -0.62 -2.19 -19.94
C LYS A 181 -1.31 -3.38 -19.31
N LEU A 182 -0.99 -3.68 -18.04
CA LEU A 182 -1.62 -4.79 -17.32
C LEU A 182 -3.13 -4.54 -17.13
N LEU A 183 -3.51 -3.30 -16.86
CA LEU A 183 -4.91 -2.90 -16.75
C LEU A 183 -5.65 -3.09 -18.08
N GLU A 184 -5.08 -2.64 -19.21
CA GLU A 184 -5.63 -2.85 -20.55
C GLU A 184 -5.80 -4.33 -20.88
N GLU A 185 -4.80 -5.17 -20.57
CA GLU A 185 -4.87 -6.62 -20.81
C GLU A 185 -5.97 -7.31 -19.99
N LYS A 186 -6.25 -6.82 -18.79
CA LYS A 186 -7.25 -7.40 -17.90
C LYS A 186 -8.67 -6.92 -18.17
N THR A 187 -8.83 -5.76 -18.76
CA THR A 187 -10.14 -5.09 -18.94
C THR A 187 -10.55 -4.99 -20.41
#